data_f8c93fd5023823c1e814d53baf9c607a
#
_entry.id   f8c93fd5023823c1e814d53baf9c607a
#
_cell.length_a   1.000
_cell.length_b   1.000
_cell.length_c   1.000
_cell.angle_alpha   90.00
_cell.angle_beta   90.00
_cell.angle_gamma   90.00
#
_symmetry.space_group_name_H-M   'P 1'
#
loop_
_entity.id
_entity.type
_entity.pdbx_description
1 polymer ?
#
loop_
_entity_poly.entity_id
_entity_poly.type
_entity_poly.pdbx_seq_one_letter_code
_entity_poly.pdbx_strand_id
1 'polypeptide(L)'
;MQNNSSDGRHRFRKTTMINAMINYVLGVRWEDPFRFILVEEKETSQAFSQTREVTAYDIHYRNGFRVPYSLTIVDTPGFGDTEGIERDQEITSAVKQFFENRDGIQELDAVGFVVQSALARLTSTQTYIFNSVLSIFGKDIGENVRFLVTFADGGRPSVLAAIKEAKLPCQMDANEDPCHQSFNNRWVFVSNQTPGDRSSPIEWDNAMQNFRLFFAELSNMPIKSLQLTKEVLNSRESLQITIQGLEATIQAHLMKMEELRKIEEIIALHKEHVNANKNFEITVKVPKKKRMEVDTNQTALNCSKCEVTCHYPCNPFWPMSLCPAFWQLESTSSSFSLVRNLFISVVGMVGGHACKVCPENCATEDHANEGTRWTYVQEDETRTLYDIRIHPNSVFV
;
A
#
# COMPACT_ATOMS: atom_id res chain seq x y z
N MET A 1 -21.53 0.79 42.85
CA MET A 1 -21.52 -0.65 42.62
C MET A 1 -22.10 -0.89 41.22
N GLN A 2 -21.29 -0.98 40.24
CA GLN A 2 -21.68 -1.46 38.90
C GLN A 2 -20.82 -2.66 38.58
N ASN A 3 -21.46 -3.83 38.54
CA ASN A 3 -20.89 -5.08 38.11
C ASN A 3 -20.58 -4.98 36.62
N ASN A 4 -19.34 -4.77 36.25
CA ASN A 4 -18.87 -5.05 34.90
C ASN A 4 -18.56 -6.54 34.80
N SER A 5 -19.55 -7.34 34.43
CA SER A 5 -19.33 -8.65 33.87
C SER A 5 -18.63 -8.48 32.53
N SER A 6 -17.32 -8.64 32.52
CA SER A 6 -16.50 -8.65 31.34
C SER A 6 -16.83 -9.89 30.50
N ASP A 7 -17.74 -9.71 29.56
CA ASP A 7 -17.93 -10.69 28.47
C ASP A 7 -16.68 -10.65 27.58
N GLY A 8 -15.84 -11.69 27.75
CA GLY A 8 -14.47 -11.74 27.23
C GLY A 8 -14.40 -12.11 25.77
N ARG A 9 -14.88 -11.26 24.87
CA ARG A 9 -14.48 -11.31 23.45
C ARG A 9 -13.25 -10.45 23.24
N HIS A 10 -12.09 -11.03 23.58
CA HIS A 10 -10.78 -10.41 23.37
C HIS A 10 -10.49 -10.31 21.87
N ARG A 11 -10.56 -9.09 21.36
CA ARG A 11 -10.11 -8.75 20.01
C ARG A 11 -8.58 -8.76 19.94
N PHE A 12 -8.07 -9.25 18.80
CA PHE A 12 -6.73 -9.02 18.34
C PHE A 12 -6.46 -7.55 18.29
N ARG A 13 -5.63 -7.02 19.10
CA ARG A 13 -5.34 -5.61 18.96
C ARG A 13 -3.85 -5.43 18.96
N LYS A 14 -3.34 -4.95 17.84
CA LYS A 14 -2.03 -4.31 17.78
C LYS A 14 -1.86 -3.36 18.96
N THR A 15 -2.89 -2.57 19.27
CA THR A 15 -2.97 -1.68 20.43
C THR A 15 -2.67 -2.39 21.74
N THR A 16 -3.30 -3.54 22.01
CA THR A 16 -3.02 -4.30 23.25
C THR A 16 -1.59 -4.81 23.28
N MET A 17 -1.04 -5.24 22.15
CA MET A 17 0.36 -5.65 22.03
C MET A 17 1.30 -4.47 22.30
N ILE A 18 1.07 -3.32 21.68
CA ILE A 18 1.87 -2.10 21.87
C ILE A 18 1.82 -1.66 23.34
N ASN A 19 0.62 -1.64 23.94
CA ASN A 19 0.45 -1.27 25.34
C ASN A 19 1.11 -2.28 26.31
N ALA A 20 1.13 -3.57 26.00
CA ALA A 20 1.85 -4.56 26.80
C ALA A 20 3.37 -4.38 26.66
N MET A 21 3.84 -4.15 25.43
CA MET A 21 5.25 -3.91 25.11
C MET A 21 5.80 -2.69 25.88
N ILE A 22 5.05 -1.59 25.92
CA ILE A 22 5.50 -0.39 26.64
C ILE A 22 5.64 -0.62 28.15
N ASN A 23 4.77 -1.42 28.79
CA ASN A 23 4.90 -1.77 30.20
C ASN A 23 6.17 -2.57 30.46
N TYR A 24 6.56 -3.47 29.54
CA TYR A 24 7.84 -4.14 29.64
C TYR A 24 9.01 -3.17 29.51
N VAL A 25 9.02 -2.32 28.47
CA VAL A 25 10.11 -1.36 28.19
C VAL A 25 10.33 -0.43 29.35
N LEU A 26 9.26 0.13 29.93
CA LEU A 26 9.30 1.06 31.07
C LEU A 26 9.66 0.38 32.41
N GLY A 27 9.82 -0.94 32.46
CA GLY A 27 10.25 -1.65 33.64
C GLY A 27 9.16 -1.88 34.67
N VAL A 28 7.87 -1.80 34.30
CA VAL A 28 6.74 -2.06 35.21
C VAL A 28 6.86 -3.47 35.81
N ARG A 29 6.57 -3.57 37.11
CA ARG A 29 6.59 -4.81 37.89
C ARG A 29 5.18 -5.28 38.20
N TRP A 30 5.06 -6.54 38.62
CA TRP A 30 3.77 -7.08 39.03
C TRP A 30 3.13 -6.27 40.18
N GLU A 31 3.94 -5.88 41.16
CA GLU A 31 3.52 -5.17 42.38
C GLU A 31 3.05 -3.76 42.11
N ASP A 32 3.42 -3.16 40.97
CA ASP A 32 3.04 -1.78 40.66
C ASP A 32 1.51 -1.68 40.51
N PRO A 33 0.86 -0.68 41.15
CA PRO A 33 -0.61 -0.58 41.13
C PRO A 33 -1.14 0.07 39.84
N PHE A 34 -0.30 0.23 38.80
CA PHE A 34 -0.63 0.90 37.56
C PHE A 34 -0.11 0.11 36.35
N ARG A 35 -0.70 0.39 35.19
CA ARG A 35 -0.21 -0.02 33.87
C ARG A 35 -0.26 1.19 32.94
N PHE A 36 0.78 1.36 32.15
CA PHE A 36 0.82 2.41 31.14
C PHE A 36 -0.01 2.03 29.92
N ILE A 37 -0.72 3.02 29.40
CA ILE A 37 -1.46 2.95 28.13
C ILE A 37 -0.85 3.99 27.22
N LEU A 38 -0.16 3.56 26.17
CA LEU A 38 0.43 4.42 25.15
C LEU A 38 -0.60 4.78 24.09
N VAL A 39 -1.39 3.78 23.68
CA VAL A 39 -2.43 3.90 22.67
C VAL A 39 -3.78 3.74 23.34
N GLU A 40 -4.56 4.81 23.38
CA GLU A 40 -5.92 4.78 23.94
C GLU A 40 -6.89 4.18 22.93
N GLU A 41 -7.72 3.26 23.42
CA GLU A 41 -8.83 2.72 22.64
C GLU A 41 -10.04 3.63 22.81
N LYS A 42 -10.47 4.30 21.75
CA LYS A 42 -11.73 5.05 21.76
C LYS A 42 -12.90 4.06 21.82
N GLU A 43 -13.86 4.29 22.70
CA GLU A 43 -15.08 3.46 22.87
C GLU A 43 -16.06 3.55 21.67
N THR A 44 -15.57 3.78 20.47
CA THR A 44 -16.39 3.76 19.28
C THR A 44 -16.65 2.31 18.83
N SER A 45 -17.81 2.11 18.22
CA SER A 45 -18.38 0.83 17.78
C SER A 45 -17.32 -0.23 17.43
N GLN A 46 -17.42 -1.36 18.07
CA GLN A 46 -16.46 -2.49 17.98
C GLN A 46 -16.36 -3.14 16.58
N ALA A 47 -17.00 -2.58 15.56
CA ALA A 47 -17.01 -3.11 14.20
C ALA A 47 -15.91 -2.55 13.29
N PHE A 48 -15.30 -1.40 13.64
CA PHE A 48 -14.33 -0.70 12.78
C PHE A 48 -12.91 -0.69 13.38
N SER A 49 -11.90 -0.59 12.51
CA SER A 49 -10.52 -0.34 12.91
C SER A 49 -10.42 0.99 13.65
N GLN A 50 -9.75 1.01 14.79
CA GLN A 50 -9.64 2.21 15.63
C GLN A 50 -8.50 3.13 15.21
N THR A 51 -7.46 2.56 14.59
CA THR A 51 -6.32 3.30 14.04
C THR A 51 -6.66 3.69 12.61
N ARG A 52 -6.81 4.99 12.34
CA ARG A 52 -7.11 5.51 11.00
C ARG A 52 -5.88 6.01 10.26
N GLU A 53 -4.81 6.33 10.98
CA GLU A 53 -3.60 6.93 10.44
C GLU A 53 -2.38 6.13 10.87
N VAL A 54 -1.32 6.19 10.07
CA VAL A 54 -0.02 5.64 10.47
C VAL A 54 0.58 6.55 11.53
N THR A 55 0.89 5.99 12.70
CA THR A 55 1.39 6.75 13.85
C THR A 55 2.70 6.17 14.35
N ALA A 56 3.71 7.03 14.53
CA ALA A 56 4.95 6.67 15.19
C ALA A 56 4.93 7.09 16.67
N TYR A 57 5.39 6.20 17.52
CA TYR A 57 5.55 6.42 18.95
C TYR A 57 7.03 6.33 19.30
N ASP A 58 7.65 7.47 19.64
CA ASP A 58 9.06 7.54 20.02
C ASP A 58 9.22 7.40 21.53
N ILE A 59 9.94 6.37 21.94
CA ILE A 59 10.23 6.06 23.33
C ILE A 59 11.73 6.28 23.54
N HIS A 60 12.10 7.46 24.00
CA HIS A 60 13.49 7.80 24.27
C HIS A 60 13.99 7.06 25.52
N TYR A 61 15.12 6.38 25.37
CA TYR A 61 15.74 5.66 26.47
C TYR A 61 15.95 6.54 27.71
N ARG A 62 15.61 5.96 28.86
CA ARG A 62 15.89 6.54 30.18
C ARG A 62 16.45 5.48 31.13
N ASN A 63 17.27 5.92 32.08
CA ASN A 63 17.79 5.02 33.08
C ASN A 63 16.63 4.34 33.87
N GLY A 64 16.70 3.02 34.00
CA GLY A 64 15.65 2.20 34.59
C GLY A 64 14.77 1.46 33.59
N PHE A 65 14.86 1.75 32.29
CA PHE A 65 14.19 0.97 31.25
C PHE A 65 14.83 -0.41 31.11
N ARG A 66 14.04 -1.44 30.80
CA ARG A 66 14.55 -2.80 30.54
C ARG A 66 15.23 -2.91 29.18
N VAL A 67 14.86 -2.04 28.24
CA VAL A 67 15.45 -1.97 26.90
C VAL A 67 16.49 -0.85 26.89
N PRO A 68 17.78 -1.13 26.62
CA PRO A 68 18.86 -0.16 26.80
C PRO A 68 19.06 0.78 25.58
N TYR A 69 18.04 1.01 24.79
CA TYR A 69 18.06 1.90 23.61
C TYR A 69 16.70 2.59 23.42
N SER A 70 16.68 3.66 22.64
CA SER A 70 15.45 4.31 22.22
C SER A 70 14.72 3.44 21.19
N LEU A 71 13.40 3.40 21.29
CA LEU A 71 12.53 2.57 20.45
C LEU A 71 11.50 3.43 19.74
N THR A 72 11.35 3.28 18.45
CA THR A 72 10.24 3.84 17.68
C THR A 72 9.30 2.72 17.25
N ILE A 73 8.03 2.81 17.63
CA ILE A 73 6.99 1.86 17.25
C ILE A 73 6.07 2.55 16.24
N VAL A 74 5.96 1.98 15.03
CA VAL A 74 5.03 2.46 14.00
C VAL A 74 3.77 1.60 14.05
N ASP A 75 2.65 2.20 14.46
CA ASP A 75 1.34 1.58 14.37
C ASP A 75 0.65 1.97 13.08
N THR A 76 0.19 0.97 12.33
CA THR A 76 -0.52 1.15 11.06
C THR A 76 -2.01 0.89 11.25
N PRO A 77 -2.90 1.44 10.41
CA PRO A 77 -4.29 1.02 10.36
C PRO A 77 -4.42 -0.50 10.14
N GLY A 78 -5.54 -1.09 10.55
CA GLY A 78 -5.81 -2.50 10.29
C GLY A 78 -6.09 -2.73 8.80
N PHE A 79 -5.35 -3.66 8.18
CA PHE A 79 -5.65 -4.14 6.84
C PHE A 79 -6.81 -5.16 6.89
N GLY A 80 -7.60 -5.24 5.79
CA GLY A 80 -8.70 -6.20 5.68
C GLY A 80 -9.92 -5.87 6.53
N ASP A 81 -10.12 -4.60 6.83
CA ASP A 81 -11.34 -4.13 7.47
C ASP A 81 -12.54 -4.26 6.51
N THR A 82 -13.74 -4.14 7.04
CA THR A 82 -15.00 -4.29 6.30
C THR A 82 -15.20 -3.28 5.15
N GLU A 83 -14.33 -2.28 5.04
CA GLU A 83 -14.36 -1.22 4.03
C GLU A 83 -13.74 -1.64 2.66
N GLY A 84 -13.15 -2.84 2.54
CA GLY A 84 -12.75 -3.44 1.27
C GLY A 84 -11.36 -3.05 0.74
N ILE A 85 -11.09 -3.42 -0.53
CA ILE A 85 -9.78 -3.28 -1.18
C ILE A 85 -9.36 -1.81 -1.35
N GLU A 86 -10.30 -0.90 -1.54
CA GLU A 86 -10.03 0.54 -1.68
C GLU A 86 -9.37 1.09 -0.41
N ARG A 87 -9.85 0.67 0.75
CA ARG A 87 -9.27 1.05 2.04
C ARG A 87 -7.86 0.52 2.22
N ASP A 88 -7.57 -0.70 1.79
CA ASP A 88 -6.23 -1.28 1.84
C ASP A 88 -5.25 -0.52 0.95
N GLN A 89 -5.70 0.01 -0.19
CA GLN A 89 -4.90 0.88 -1.06
C GLN A 89 -4.61 2.24 -0.40
N GLU A 90 -5.59 2.83 0.28
CA GLU A 90 -5.39 4.06 1.07
C GLU A 90 -4.37 3.85 2.18
N ILE A 91 -4.45 2.72 2.92
CA ILE A 91 -3.49 2.38 3.96
C ILE A 91 -2.08 2.22 3.36
N THR A 92 -1.96 1.53 2.24
CA THR A 92 -0.68 1.37 1.53
C THR A 92 -0.09 2.73 1.13
N SER A 93 -0.93 3.63 0.62
CA SER A 93 -0.53 5.01 0.26
C SER A 93 -0.12 5.83 1.48
N ALA A 94 -0.84 5.69 2.60
CA ALA A 94 -0.51 6.37 3.86
C ALA A 94 0.84 5.87 4.44
N VAL A 95 1.09 4.56 4.39
CA VAL A 95 2.38 3.98 4.80
C VAL A 95 3.51 4.45 3.89
N LYS A 96 3.29 4.53 2.58
CA LYS A 96 4.24 5.10 1.62
C LYS A 96 4.57 6.54 2.00
N GLN A 97 3.57 7.39 2.15
CA GLN A 97 3.73 8.80 2.53
C GLN A 97 4.51 8.97 3.84
N PHE A 98 4.22 8.10 4.81
CA PHE A 98 4.91 8.10 6.09
C PHE A 98 6.43 7.83 5.94
N PHE A 99 6.82 6.85 5.10
CA PHE A 99 8.23 6.53 4.87
C PHE A 99 8.92 7.49 3.91
N GLU A 100 8.21 8.20 3.05
CA GLU A 100 8.76 9.21 2.15
C GLU A 100 9.06 10.55 2.84
N ASN A 101 8.50 10.78 4.02
CA ASN A 101 8.78 11.99 4.77
C ASN A 101 10.29 12.11 5.06
N ARG A 102 10.87 13.29 4.78
CA ARG A 102 12.30 13.56 4.98
C ARG A 102 12.74 13.41 6.43
N ASP A 103 11.86 13.78 7.36
CA ASP A 103 12.07 13.65 8.80
C ASP A 103 11.54 12.31 9.33
N GLY A 104 11.13 11.40 8.44
CA GLY A 104 10.57 10.10 8.77
C GLY A 104 11.63 9.03 9.02
N ILE A 105 11.14 7.83 9.27
CA ILE A 105 11.97 6.65 9.52
C ILE A 105 12.72 6.26 8.25
N GLN A 106 14.04 6.13 8.35
CA GLN A 106 14.93 5.77 7.23
C GLN A 106 15.37 4.31 7.30
N GLU A 107 15.29 3.70 8.46
CA GLU A 107 15.75 2.35 8.76
C GLU A 107 14.69 1.61 9.54
N LEU A 108 14.67 0.28 9.40
CA LEU A 108 13.71 -0.59 10.05
C LEU A 108 14.40 -1.84 10.58
N ASP A 109 14.20 -2.14 11.87
CA ASP A 109 14.72 -3.35 12.49
C ASP A 109 13.80 -4.54 12.27
N ALA A 110 12.48 -4.37 12.39
CA ALA A 110 11.51 -5.45 12.22
C ALA A 110 10.15 -4.99 11.70
N VAL A 111 9.48 -5.88 10.98
CA VAL A 111 8.05 -5.82 10.65
C VAL A 111 7.32 -6.87 11.47
N GLY A 112 6.54 -6.43 12.45
CA GLY A 112 5.78 -7.30 13.35
C GLY A 112 4.36 -7.58 12.87
N PHE A 113 4.05 -8.81 12.49
CA PHE A 113 2.68 -9.23 12.22
C PHE A 113 2.02 -9.81 13.47
N VAL A 114 1.01 -9.12 13.98
CA VAL A 114 0.23 -9.59 15.14
C VAL A 114 -0.83 -10.57 14.67
N VAL A 115 -0.72 -11.84 15.10
CA VAL A 115 -1.59 -12.95 14.68
C VAL A 115 -2.08 -13.78 15.88
N GLN A 116 -3.17 -14.51 15.71
CA GLN A 116 -3.69 -15.42 16.77
C GLN A 116 -3.03 -16.79 16.73
N SER A 117 -2.74 -17.34 17.90
CA SER A 117 -2.22 -18.69 18.07
C SER A 117 -3.14 -19.77 17.47
N ALA A 118 -4.44 -19.64 17.69
CA ALA A 118 -5.44 -20.65 17.30
C ALA A 118 -5.82 -20.63 15.81
N LEU A 119 -5.25 -19.74 14.99
CA LEU A 119 -5.59 -19.62 13.58
C LEU A 119 -5.00 -20.80 12.79
N ALA A 120 -5.78 -21.83 12.53
CA ALA A 120 -5.32 -23.03 11.84
C ALA A 120 -5.22 -22.90 10.31
N ARG A 121 -5.88 -21.91 9.71
CA ARG A 121 -5.86 -21.64 8.26
C ARG A 121 -5.98 -20.14 8.00
N LEU A 122 -5.23 -19.64 7.03
CA LEU A 122 -5.42 -18.29 6.52
C LEU A 122 -6.55 -18.29 5.49
N THR A 123 -7.48 -17.34 5.62
CA THR A 123 -8.46 -17.07 4.59
C THR A 123 -7.78 -16.39 3.39
N SER A 124 -8.43 -16.38 2.22
CA SER A 124 -7.92 -15.66 1.04
C SER A 124 -7.70 -14.17 1.35
N THR A 125 -8.59 -13.57 2.13
CA THR A 125 -8.47 -12.16 2.59
C THR A 125 -7.24 -11.98 3.47
N GLN A 126 -6.99 -12.88 4.44
CA GLN A 126 -5.81 -12.79 5.30
C GLN A 126 -4.51 -12.94 4.51
N THR A 127 -4.47 -13.89 3.57
CA THR A 127 -3.31 -14.07 2.67
C THR A 127 -3.09 -12.82 1.81
N TYR A 128 -4.16 -12.22 1.30
CA TYR A 128 -4.10 -10.95 0.57
C TYR A 128 -3.52 -9.84 1.46
N ILE A 129 -3.98 -9.70 2.70
CA ILE A 129 -3.48 -8.69 3.65
C ILE A 129 -1.97 -8.83 3.86
N PHE A 130 -1.49 -10.04 4.18
CA PHE A 130 -0.06 -10.27 4.35
C PHE A 130 0.74 -9.88 3.12
N ASN A 131 0.28 -10.29 1.93
CA ASN A 131 0.94 -9.96 0.68
C ASN A 131 0.90 -8.46 0.38
N SER A 132 -0.20 -7.77 0.69
CA SER A 132 -0.34 -6.32 0.52
C SER A 132 0.64 -5.57 1.42
N VAL A 133 0.75 -5.94 2.70
CA VAL A 133 1.71 -5.32 3.63
C VAL A 133 3.14 -5.61 3.19
N LEU A 134 3.48 -6.87 2.91
CA LEU A 134 4.82 -7.25 2.47
C LEU A 134 5.19 -6.61 1.13
N SER A 135 4.18 -6.34 0.31
CA SER A 135 4.37 -5.65 -0.96
C SER A 135 4.80 -4.19 -0.81
N ILE A 136 4.57 -3.56 0.34
CA ILE A 136 5.03 -2.20 0.62
C ILE A 136 6.56 -2.16 0.69
N PHE A 137 7.18 -3.22 1.19
CA PHE A 137 8.60 -3.30 1.42
C PHE A 137 9.36 -3.96 0.27
N GLY A 138 10.67 -3.74 0.21
CA GLY A 138 11.58 -4.48 -0.66
C GLY A 138 11.65 -5.96 -0.27
N LYS A 139 12.15 -6.82 -1.17
CA LYS A 139 12.25 -8.27 -0.91
C LYS A 139 13.19 -8.63 0.24
N ASP A 140 14.12 -7.76 0.56
CA ASP A 140 15.11 -7.90 1.61
C ASP A 140 14.54 -7.83 3.02
N ILE A 141 13.32 -7.29 3.18
CA ILE A 141 12.64 -7.19 4.48
C ILE A 141 12.22 -8.56 5.05
N GLY A 142 12.13 -9.60 4.21
CA GLY A 142 11.70 -10.94 4.63
C GLY A 142 12.48 -11.50 5.83
N GLU A 143 13.77 -11.19 5.95
CA GLU A 143 14.61 -11.58 7.10
C GLU A 143 14.20 -10.88 8.39
N ASN A 144 13.57 -9.70 8.30
CA ASN A 144 13.16 -8.87 9.42
C ASN A 144 11.66 -9.02 9.75
N VAL A 145 10.95 -9.89 9.06
CA VAL A 145 9.57 -10.23 9.38
C VAL A 145 9.51 -11.12 10.62
N ARG A 146 8.68 -10.72 11.59
CA ARG A 146 8.41 -11.48 12.82
C ARG A 146 6.92 -11.63 13.05
N PHE A 147 6.50 -12.84 13.42
CA PHE A 147 5.11 -13.07 13.81
C PHE A 147 4.97 -12.94 15.34
N LEU A 148 4.18 -11.95 15.76
CA LEU A 148 3.84 -11.73 17.16
C LEU A 148 2.55 -12.50 17.45
N VAL A 149 2.70 -13.72 17.92
CA VAL A 149 1.57 -14.64 18.12
C VAL A 149 0.90 -14.36 19.45
N THR A 150 -0.35 -13.93 19.40
CA THR A 150 -1.14 -13.60 20.60
C THR A 150 -2.05 -14.74 21.03
N PHE A 151 -2.55 -14.68 22.28
CA PHE A 151 -3.36 -15.73 22.92
C PHE A 151 -2.65 -17.09 22.93
N ALA A 152 -1.34 -17.08 23.09
CA ALA A 152 -0.57 -18.30 23.23
C ALA A 152 -0.82 -18.92 24.62
N ASP A 153 -1.09 -20.22 24.62
CA ASP A 153 -1.36 -21.04 25.81
C ASP A 153 -0.17 -21.89 26.27
N GLY A 154 1.01 -21.63 25.69
CA GLY A 154 2.24 -22.38 25.93
C GLY A 154 2.45 -23.59 25.01
N GLY A 155 1.45 -23.95 24.18
CA GLY A 155 1.59 -24.93 23.13
C GLY A 155 2.16 -24.35 21.83
N ARG A 156 2.47 -25.23 20.86
CA ARG A 156 2.87 -24.78 19.51
C ARG A 156 1.69 -24.11 18.81
N PRO A 157 1.82 -22.86 18.39
CA PRO A 157 0.74 -22.12 17.73
C PRO A 157 0.31 -22.76 16.41
N SER A 158 -0.99 -23.00 16.22
CA SER A 158 -1.54 -23.57 14.98
C SER A 158 -1.32 -22.65 13.78
N VAL A 159 -1.24 -21.33 14.00
CA VAL A 159 -1.02 -20.33 12.96
C VAL A 159 0.29 -20.51 12.20
N LEU A 160 1.33 -21.10 12.80
CA LEU A 160 2.62 -21.30 12.15
C LEU A 160 2.50 -22.21 10.92
N ALA A 161 1.70 -23.29 11.03
CA ALA A 161 1.42 -24.16 9.90
C ALA A 161 0.67 -23.41 8.78
N ALA A 162 -0.27 -22.54 9.13
CA ALA A 162 -1.03 -21.76 8.17
C ALA A 162 -0.14 -20.73 7.44
N ILE A 163 0.80 -20.08 8.13
CA ILE A 163 1.78 -19.15 7.55
C ILE A 163 2.74 -19.88 6.60
N LYS A 164 3.22 -21.06 7.01
CA LYS A 164 4.11 -21.91 6.19
C LYS A 164 3.43 -22.35 4.90
N GLU A 165 2.17 -22.78 4.98
CA GLU A 165 1.37 -23.19 3.82
C GLU A 165 1.12 -22.02 2.87
N ALA A 166 0.91 -20.81 3.39
CA ALA A 166 0.72 -19.60 2.59
C ALA A 166 2.02 -19.10 1.92
N LYS A 167 3.18 -19.71 2.22
CA LYS A 167 4.51 -19.38 1.68
C LYS A 167 4.84 -17.89 1.80
N LEU A 168 4.50 -17.30 2.94
CA LEU A 168 4.82 -15.90 3.19
C LEU A 168 6.34 -15.70 3.29
N PRO A 169 6.89 -14.62 2.71
CA PRO A 169 8.32 -14.33 2.80
C PRO A 169 8.70 -13.95 4.24
N CYS A 170 9.31 -14.86 4.95
CA CYS A 170 9.81 -14.69 6.30
C CYS A 170 10.99 -15.64 6.56
N GLN A 171 11.79 -15.31 7.56
CA GLN A 171 12.84 -16.19 8.04
C GLN A 171 12.20 -17.39 8.77
N MET A 172 12.82 -18.56 8.62
CA MET A 172 12.46 -19.78 9.36
C MET A 172 13.45 -20.01 10.50
N ASP A 173 12.97 -20.56 11.61
CA ASP A 173 13.80 -20.98 12.73
C ASP A 173 14.44 -22.36 12.50
N ALA A 174 15.19 -22.86 13.49
CA ALA A 174 15.84 -24.18 13.44
C ALA A 174 14.85 -25.36 13.36
N ASN A 175 13.58 -25.14 13.69
CA ASN A 175 12.50 -26.13 13.62
C ASN A 175 11.73 -26.06 12.31
N GLU A 176 12.21 -25.24 11.35
CA GLU A 176 11.50 -24.90 10.11
C GLU A 176 10.14 -24.24 10.34
N ASP A 177 9.95 -23.56 11.46
CA ASP A 177 8.78 -22.74 11.73
C ASP A 177 9.08 -21.25 11.39
N PRO A 178 8.08 -20.49 10.94
CA PRO A 178 8.23 -19.05 10.77
C PRO A 178 8.74 -18.38 12.05
N CYS A 179 9.77 -17.53 11.95
CA CYS A 179 10.31 -16.82 13.10
C CYS A 179 9.19 -16.05 13.82
N HIS A 180 8.97 -16.37 15.05
CA HIS A 180 7.85 -15.85 15.83
C HIS A 180 8.18 -15.70 17.31
N GLN A 181 7.40 -14.89 18.00
CA GLN A 181 7.39 -14.80 19.44
C GLN A 181 5.96 -14.92 19.94
N SER A 182 5.74 -15.80 20.93
CA SER A 182 4.42 -16.05 21.52
C SER A 182 4.14 -15.14 22.71
N PHE A 183 2.92 -14.61 22.79
CA PHE A 183 2.49 -13.69 23.84
C PHE A 183 1.10 -14.03 24.36
N ASN A 184 0.89 -13.81 25.65
CA ASN A 184 -0.43 -13.75 26.26
C ASN A 184 -0.59 -12.42 26.99
N ASN A 185 -0.94 -11.37 26.27
CA ASN A 185 -1.00 -10.00 26.76
C ASN A 185 -2.11 -9.76 27.78
N ARG A 186 -3.05 -10.71 27.94
CA ARG A 186 -4.10 -10.62 28.96
C ARG A 186 -3.51 -10.40 30.34
N TRP A 187 -2.46 -11.10 30.67
CA TRP A 187 -1.84 -11.10 32.00
C TRP A 187 -1.18 -9.76 32.34
N VAL A 188 -0.80 -8.96 31.35
CA VAL A 188 -0.25 -7.63 31.58
C VAL A 188 -1.27 -6.66 32.20
N PHE A 189 -2.55 -6.87 31.91
CA PHE A 189 -3.65 -5.99 32.32
C PHE A 189 -4.56 -6.58 33.41
N VAL A 190 -4.22 -7.76 33.95
CA VAL A 190 -4.93 -8.32 35.10
C VAL A 190 -4.63 -7.50 36.35
N SER A 191 -5.66 -7.25 37.15
CA SER A 191 -5.52 -6.54 38.43
C SER A 191 -4.70 -7.37 39.42
N ASN A 192 -3.66 -6.77 39.98
CA ASN A 192 -2.87 -7.35 41.07
C ASN A 192 -3.48 -7.09 42.47
N GLN A 193 -4.63 -6.43 42.50
CA GLN A 193 -5.30 -6.08 43.76
C GLN A 193 -6.34 -7.10 44.21
N THR A 194 -6.61 -8.13 43.41
CA THR A 194 -7.60 -9.17 43.73
C THR A 194 -6.93 -10.24 44.61
N PRO A 195 -7.32 -10.41 45.86
CA PRO A 195 -6.75 -11.43 46.76
C PRO A 195 -7.10 -12.84 46.24
N GLY A 196 -6.10 -13.72 46.15
CA GLY A 196 -6.32 -15.17 45.98
C GLY A 196 -5.95 -15.77 44.63
N ASP A 197 -5.66 -14.99 43.61
CA ASP A 197 -5.17 -15.53 42.34
C ASP A 197 -3.66 -15.75 42.40
N ARG A 198 -3.26 -17.00 42.58
CA ARG A 198 -1.83 -17.44 42.65
C ARG A 198 -1.21 -17.59 41.27
N SER A 199 -2.02 -17.68 40.22
CA SER A 199 -1.53 -17.93 38.86
C SER A 199 -1.08 -16.64 38.16
N SER A 200 -1.70 -15.51 38.48
CA SER A 200 -1.45 -14.23 37.79
C SER A 200 -0.01 -13.73 37.89
N PRO A 201 0.72 -13.83 39.04
CA PRO A 201 2.14 -13.44 39.07
C PRO A 201 3.03 -14.27 38.17
N ILE A 202 2.80 -15.60 38.13
CA ILE A 202 3.57 -16.54 37.27
C ILE A 202 3.34 -16.21 35.80
N GLU A 203 2.11 -15.98 35.42
CA GLU A 203 1.75 -15.63 34.04
C GLU A 203 2.25 -14.24 33.64
N TRP A 204 2.30 -13.30 34.58
CA TRP A 204 2.98 -12.03 34.37
C TRP A 204 4.46 -12.22 34.06
N ASP A 205 5.17 -13.01 34.86
CA ASP A 205 6.60 -13.26 34.68
C ASP A 205 6.85 -13.96 33.33
N ASN A 206 6.00 -14.90 32.93
CA ASN A 206 6.04 -15.54 31.63
C ASN A 206 5.86 -14.52 30.49
N ALA A 207 4.90 -13.59 30.63
CA ALA A 207 4.67 -12.55 29.64
C ALA A 207 5.89 -11.62 29.53
N MET A 208 6.49 -11.20 30.66
CA MET A 208 7.69 -10.36 30.69
C MET A 208 8.91 -11.07 30.13
N GLN A 209 9.05 -12.39 30.39
CA GLN A 209 10.11 -13.19 29.79
C GLN A 209 9.99 -13.26 28.25
N ASN A 210 8.77 -13.38 27.71
CA ASN A 210 8.55 -13.39 26.26
C ASN A 210 8.93 -12.07 25.61
N PHE A 211 8.64 -10.92 26.24
CA PHE A 211 9.12 -9.63 25.79
C PHE A 211 10.65 -9.51 25.87
N ARG A 212 11.26 -10.04 26.92
CA ARG A 212 12.71 -10.08 27.05
C ARG A 212 13.36 -10.82 25.86
N LEU A 213 12.83 -11.99 25.52
CA LEU A 213 13.32 -12.77 24.38
C LEU A 213 13.15 -12.01 23.06
N PHE A 214 11.97 -11.40 22.85
CA PHE A 214 11.69 -10.60 21.67
C PHE A 214 12.67 -9.42 21.51
N PHE A 215 12.90 -8.63 22.56
CA PHE A 215 13.82 -7.49 22.48
C PHE A 215 15.28 -7.90 22.38
N ALA A 216 15.66 -9.05 22.95
CA ALA A 216 16.99 -9.63 22.76
C ALA A 216 17.20 -10.10 21.30
N GLU A 217 16.20 -10.66 20.67
CA GLU A 217 16.23 -11.01 19.25
C GLU A 217 16.29 -9.74 18.40
N LEU A 218 15.42 -8.75 18.65
CA LEU A 218 15.35 -7.50 17.92
C LEU A 218 16.71 -6.77 17.90
N SER A 219 17.43 -6.74 19.03
CA SER A 219 18.73 -6.10 19.12
C SER A 219 19.83 -6.76 18.27
N ASN A 220 19.63 -8.01 17.85
CA ASN A 220 20.57 -8.75 17.01
C ASN A 220 20.15 -8.81 15.53
N MET A 221 19.00 -8.23 15.18
CA MET A 221 18.53 -8.23 13.79
C MET A 221 19.33 -7.23 12.95
N PRO A 222 19.59 -7.54 11.67
CA PRO A 222 20.21 -6.58 10.77
C PRO A 222 19.27 -5.42 10.49
N ILE A 223 19.75 -4.21 10.61
CA ILE A 223 18.98 -3.00 10.26
C ILE A 223 18.79 -2.97 8.74
N LYS A 224 17.58 -2.73 8.29
CA LYS A 224 17.25 -2.58 6.86
C LYS A 224 16.99 -1.11 6.53
N SER A 225 17.69 -0.62 5.53
CA SER A 225 17.41 0.70 4.94
C SER A 225 16.09 0.65 4.17
N LEU A 226 15.25 1.67 4.33
CA LEU A 226 13.99 1.81 3.59
C LEU A 226 14.18 2.39 2.17
N GLN A 227 15.43 2.57 1.71
CA GLN A 227 15.71 3.06 0.36
C GLN A 227 15.12 2.13 -0.71
N LEU A 228 15.35 0.81 -0.61
CA LEU A 228 14.75 -0.17 -1.53
C LEU A 228 13.23 -0.17 -1.47
N THR A 229 12.66 0.00 -0.29
CA THR A 229 11.21 0.14 -0.11
C THR A 229 10.67 1.34 -0.88
N LYS A 230 11.31 2.50 -0.78
CA LYS A 230 10.93 3.71 -1.53
C LYS A 230 11.01 3.48 -3.05
N GLU A 231 12.08 2.85 -3.52
CA GLU A 231 12.27 2.52 -4.94
C GLU A 231 11.19 1.57 -5.47
N VAL A 232 10.83 0.53 -4.69
CA VAL A 232 9.75 -0.41 -5.04
C VAL A 232 8.41 0.31 -5.12
N LEU A 233 8.08 1.16 -4.15
CA LEU A 233 6.82 1.91 -4.14
C LEU A 233 6.71 2.86 -5.33
N ASN A 234 7.78 3.60 -5.62
CA ASN A 234 7.85 4.50 -6.77
C ASN A 234 7.72 3.75 -8.10
N SER A 235 8.40 2.59 -8.22
CA SER A 235 8.31 1.76 -9.43
C SER A 235 6.90 1.24 -9.67
N ARG A 236 6.19 0.85 -8.62
CA ARG A 236 4.79 0.38 -8.72
C ARG A 236 3.85 1.49 -9.13
N GLU A 237 3.99 2.67 -8.55
CA GLU A 237 3.17 3.82 -8.93
C GLU A 237 3.38 4.19 -10.41
N SER A 238 4.65 4.24 -10.84
CA SER A 238 4.98 4.47 -12.26
C SER A 238 4.37 3.39 -13.17
N LEU A 239 4.45 2.12 -12.77
CA LEU A 239 3.85 1.02 -13.53
C LEU A 239 2.32 1.14 -13.60
N GLN A 240 1.66 1.46 -12.49
CA GLN A 240 0.21 1.63 -12.43
C GLN A 240 -0.27 2.76 -13.35
N ILE A 241 0.44 3.88 -13.37
CA ILE A 241 0.16 5.02 -14.26
C ILE A 241 0.33 4.60 -15.73
N THR A 242 1.40 3.86 -16.03
CA THR A 242 1.66 3.35 -17.39
C THR A 242 0.54 2.42 -17.84
N ILE A 243 0.07 1.51 -16.98
CA ILE A 243 -1.03 0.59 -17.28
C ILE A 243 -2.32 1.38 -17.56
N GLN A 244 -2.66 2.38 -16.74
CA GLN A 244 -3.84 3.21 -16.96
C GLN A 244 -3.78 3.97 -18.28
N GLY A 245 -2.61 4.48 -18.66
CA GLY A 245 -2.40 5.13 -19.95
C GLY A 245 -2.56 4.14 -21.14
N LEU A 246 -2.08 2.91 -21.00
CA LEU A 246 -2.23 1.87 -22.00
C LEU A 246 -3.69 1.41 -22.15
N GLU A 247 -4.43 1.28 -21.05
CA GLU A 247 -5.85 0.87 -21.10
C GLU A 247 -6.70 1.83 -21.95
N ALA A 248 -6.52 3.15 -21.77
CA ALA A 248 -7.21 4.16 -22.57
C ALA A 248 -6.87 4.01 -24.06
N THR A 249 -5.61 3.74 -24.39
CA THR A 249 -5.14 3.55 -25.76
C THR A 249 -5.72 2.28 -26.38
N ILE A 250 -5.71 1.17 -25.63
CA ILE A 250 -6.28 -0.10 -26.08
C ILE A 250 -7.78 0.05 -26.35
N GLN A 251 -8.53 0.69 -25.46
CA GLN A 251 -9.95 0.92 -25.68
C GLN A 251 -10.22 1.75 -26.94
N ALA A 252 -9.43 2.79 -27.18
CA ALA A 252 -9.55 3.60 -28.38
C ALA A 252 -9.30 2.78 -29.67
N HIS A 253 -8.29 1.89 -29.64
CA HIS A 253 -8.02 0.99 -30.77
C HIS A 253 -9.14 -0.04 -30.98
N LEU A 254 -9.67 -0.63 -29.92
CA LEU A 254 -10.79 -1.58 -30.02
C LEU A 254 -12.05 -0.90 -30.59
N MET A 255 -12.35 0.34 -30.20
CA MET A 255 -13.46 1.10 -30.77
C MET A 255 -13.26 1.36 -32.28
N LYS A 256 -12.04 1.72 -32.68
CA LYS A 256 -11.71 1.90 -34.12
C LYS A 256 -11.82 0.61 -34.91
N MET A 257 -11.37 -0.50 -34.37
CA MET A 257 -11.52 -1.82 -35.01
C MET A 257 -12.99 -2.19 -35.22
N GLU A 258 -13.81 -1.94 -34.23
CA GLU A 258 -15.26 -2.22 -34.33
C GLU A 258 -15.94 -1.30 -35.38
N GLU A 259 -15.53 -0.02 -35.45
CA GLU A 259 -15.97 0.91 -36.49
C GLU A 259 -15.61 0.38 -37.91
N LEU A 260 -14.35 -0.04 -38.10
CA LEU A 260 -13.89 -0.60 -39.38
C LEU A 260 -14.69 -1.86 -39.78
N ARG A 261 -14.91 -2.78 -38.82
CA ARG A 261 -15.69 -4.00 -39.05
C ARG A 261 -17.12 -3.68 -39.52
N LYS A 262 -17.79 -2.71 -38.89
CA LYS A 262 -19.12 -2.28 -39.30
C LYS A 262 -19.16 -1.67 -40.69
N ILE A 263 -18.14 -0.84 -41.01
CA ILE A 263 -18.01 -0.25 -42.35
C ILE A 263 -17.80 -1.35 -43.41
N GLU A 264 -16.95 -2.34 -43.14
CA GLU A 264 -16.72 -3.47 -44.04
C GLU A 264 -18.00 -4.28 -44.28
N GLU A 265 -18.79 -4.54 -43.22
CA GLU A 265 -20.08 -5.23 -43.34
C GLU A 265 -21.07 -4.43 -44.20
N ILE A 266 -21.17 -3.12 -43.98
CA ILE A 266 -22.06 -2.25 -44.80
C ILE A 266 -21.64 -2.22 -46.26
N ILE A 267 -20.33 -2.12 -46.52
CA ILE A 267 -19.79 -2.17 -47.90
C ILE A 267 -20.10 -3.52 -48.54
N ALA A 268 -19.94 -4.64 -47.80
CA ALA A 268 -20.24 -5.97 -48.31
C ALA A 268 -21.73 -6.17 -48.64
N LEU A 269 -22.63 -5.69 -47.78
CA LEU A 269 -24.07 -5.77 -47.95
C LEU A 269 -24.60 -4.94 -49.12
N HIS A 270 -24.00 -3.78 -49.37
CA HIS A 270 -24.47 -2.81 -50.36
C HIS A 270 -23.56 -2.61 -51.53
N LYS A 271 -22.68 -3.57 -51.83
CA LYS A 271 -21.65 -3.48 -52.87
C LYS A 271 -22.20 -3.05 -54.24
N GLU A 272 -23.37 -3.53 -54.62
CA GLU A 272 -24.02 -3.16 -55.89
C GLU A 272 -24.57 -1.73 -55.86
N HIS A 273 -25.20 -1.33 -54.73
CA HIS A 273 -25.75 0.03 -54.55
C HIS A 273 -24.67 1.08 -54.38
N VAL A 274 -23.55 0.73 -53.72
CA VAL A 274 -22.37 1.58 -53.56
C VAL A 274 -21.73 1.98 -54.89
N ASN A 275 -21.73 1.06 -55.84
CA ASN A 275 -21.23 1.33 -57.21
C ASN A 275 -22.17 2.23 -58.03
N ALA A 276 -23.48 2.20 -57.72
CA ALA A 276 -24.48 2.97 -58.43
C ALA A 276 -24.77 4.35 -57.82
N ASN A 277 -24.55 4.55 -56.52
CA ASN A 277 -24.92 5.76 -55.80
C ASN A 277 -23.78 6.28 -54.89
N LYS A 278 -23.08 7.31 -55.34
CA LYS A 278 -21.94 7.92 -54.64
C LYS A 278 -22.33 8.67 -53.37
N ASN A 279 -23.60 9.00 -53.19
CA ASN A 279 -24.12 9.82 -52.08
C ASN A 279 -24.83 8.97 -51.02
N PHE A 280 -24.59 7.68 -50.95
CA PHE A 280 -25.15 6.84 -49.92
C PHE A 280 -24.54 7.21 -48.54
N GLU A 281 -25.37 7.74 -47.66
CA GLU A 281 -24.96 8.18 -46.29
C GLU A 281 -25.15 7.01 -45.32
N ILE A 282 -24.14 6.84 -44.44
CA ILE A 282 -24.19 5.89 -43.32
C ILE A 282 -23.87 6.63 -42.03
N THR A 283 -24.55 6.28 -40.96
CA THR A 283 -24.22 6.76 -39.63
C THR A 283 -23.35 5.71 -38.91
N VAL A 284 -22.15 6.10 -38.53
CA VAL A 284 -21.21 5.25 -37.82
C VAL A 284 -20.87 5.89 -36.46
N LYS A 285 -20.62 5.05 -35.46
CA LYS A 285 -20.15 5.52 -34.16
C LYS A 285 -18.63 5.63 -34.20
N VAL A 286 -18.15 6.85 -34.06
CA VAL A 286 -16.71 7.14 -34.08
C VAL A 286 -16.22 7.53 -32.69
N PRO A 287 -15.07 7.03 -32.25
CA PRO A 287 -14.47 7.46 -30.99
C PRO A 287 -13.87 8.88 -31.19
N LYS A 288 -14.41 9.87 -30.47
CA LYS A 288 -13.85 11.22 -30.46
C LYS A 288 -13.25 11.53 -29.11
N LYS A 289 -12.06 12.12 -29.12
CA LYS A 289 -11.44 12.67 -27.92
C LYS A 289 -12.24 13.86 -27.43
N LYS A 290 -12.60 13.85 -26.14
CA LYS A 290 -13.24 14.97 -25.45
C LYS A 290 -12.62 15.23 -24.10
N ARG A 291 -12.67 16.48 -23.67
CA ARG A 291 -12.37 16.86 -22.30
C ARG A 291 -13.60 16.65 -21.44
N MET A 292 -13.45 15.87 -20.36
CA MET A 292 -14.47 15.63 -19.35
C MET A 292 -14.03 16.29 -18.05
N GLU A 293 -14.95 16.93 -17.37
CA GLU A 293 -14.67 17.48 -16.04
C GLU A 293 -14.35 16.36 -15.06
N VAL A 294 -13.41 16.64 -14.15
CA VAL A 294 -13.08 15.77 -13.03
C VAL A 294 -13.76 16.27 -11.76
N ASP A 295 -13.79 15.44 -10.71
CA ASP A 295 -14.41 15.81 -9.44
C ASP A 295 -13.79 17.12 -8.88
N THR A 296 -14.59 17.92 -8.19
CA THR A 296 -14.27 19.28 -7.75
C THR A 296 -13.01 19.41 -6.90
N ASN A 297 -12.50 18.33 -6.34
CA ASN A 297 -11.29 18.31 -5.50
C ASN A 297 -10.10 17.62 -6.17
N GLN A 298 -10.19 17.28 -7.45
CA GLN A 298 -9.15 16.54 -8.16
C GLN A 298 -8.68 17.33 -9.39
N THR A 299 -7.45 17.09 -9.80
CA THR A 299 -6.90 17.59 -11.06
C THR A 299 -6.29 16.45 -11.86
N ALA A 300 -6.17 16.65 -13.16
CA ALA A 300 -5.53 15.73 -14.09
C ALA A 300 -4.33 16.42 -14.76
N LEU A 301 -3.21 15.71 -14.87
CA LEU A 301 -2.06 16.17 -15.64
C LEU A 301 -2.29 15.84 -17.10
N ASN A 302 -2.52 16.84 -17.91
CA ASN A 302 -2.76 16.71 -19.34
C ASN A 302 -1.56 17.16 -20.16
N CYS A 303 -1.25 16.41 -21.22
CA CYS A 303 -0.33 16.84 -22.25
C CYS A 303 -1.10 17.66 -23.30
N SER A 304 -0.71 18.93 -23.50
CA SER A 304 -1.32 19.81 -24.49
C SER A 304 -0.98 19.43 -25.93
N LYS A 305 0.20 18.83 -26.14
CA LYS A 305 0.70 18.40 -27.44
C LYS A 305 0.08 17.11 -27.92
N CYS A 306 0.01 16.08 -27.04
CA CYS A 306 -0.57 14.78 -27.40
C CYS A 306 -2.08 14.71 -27.13
N GLU A 307 -2.65 15.71 -26.42
CA GLU A 307 -4.04 15.74 -26.01
C GLU A 307 -4.44 14.46 -25.24
N VAL A 308 -3.63 14.04 -24.31
CA VAL A 308 -3.88 12.87 -23.44
C VAL A 308 -3.70 13.24 -21.97
N THR A 309 -4.42 12.54 -21.11
CA THR A 309 -4.21 12.62 -19.66
C THR A 309 -3.08 11.68 -19.29
N CYS A 310 -2.01 12.20 -18.74
CA CYS A 310 -0.82 11.46 -18.37
C CYS A 310 -0.82 10.96 -16.93
N HIS A 311 -1.55 11.65 -16.05
CA HIS A 311 -1.74 11.24 -14.65
C HIS A 311 -3.07 11.74 -14.10
N TYR A 312 -3.81 10.87 -13.40
CA TYR A 312 -5.07 11.18 -12.74
C TYR A 312 -5.35 10.20 -11.58
N PRO A 313 -5.73 10.65 -10.38
CA PRO A 313 -5.74 12.06 -9.94
C PRO A 313 -4.32 12.59 -9.72
N CYS A 314 -4.08 13.87 -10.06
CA CYS A 314 -2.80 14.53 -9.88
C CYS A 314 -2.89 15.60 -8.78
N ASN A 315 -1.84 15.73 -7.97
CA ASN A 315 -1.81 16.75 -6.91
C ASN A 315 -1.36 18.12 -7.50
N PRO A 316 -2.21 19.15 -7.47
CA PRO A 316 -1.90 20.43 -8.07
C PRO A 316 -0.83 21.23 -7.32
N PHE A 317 -0.52 20.87 -6.08
CA PHE A 317 0.46 21.58 -5.23
C PHE A 317 1.90 21.09 -5.43
N TRP A 318 2.09 19.99 -6.16
CA TRP A 318 3.43 19.47 -6.43
C TRP A 318 4.01 20.09 -7.69
N PRO A 319 5.33 20.36 -7.72
CA PRO A 319 6.00 20.70 -8.97
C PRO A 319 5.77 19.58 -9.99
N MET A 320 5.47 19.93 -11.24
CA MET A 320 5.19 18.94 -12.31
C MET A 320 6.33 17.94 -12.51
N SER A 321 7.57 18.36 -12.28
CA SER A 321 8.76 17.50 -12.33
C SER A 321 8.75 16.38 -11.27
N LEU A 322 7.95 16.52 -10.21
CA LEU A 322 7.77 15.50 -9.18
C LEU A 322 6.55 14.61 -9.44
N CYS A 323 5.81 14.84 -10.53
CA CYS A 323 4.72 13.95 -10.91
C CYS A 323 5.29 12.60 -11.39
N PRO A 324 4.72 11.48 -10.96
CA PRO A 324 5.14 10.14 -11.37
C PRO A 324 5.21 9.91 -12.88
N ALA A 325 4.43 10.68 -13.67
CA ALA A 325 4.49 10.61 -15.13
C ALA A 325 5.87 11.00 -15.73
N PHE A 326 6.73 11.69 -14.96
CA PHE A 326 8.07 12.13 -15.38
C PHE A 326 9.22 11.40 -14.70
N TRP A 327 8.95 10.43 -13.79
CA TRP A 327 10.01 9.75 -13.08
C TRP A 327 10.82 8.83 -13.99
N GLN A 328 12.14 8.87 -13.84
CA GLN A 328 13.05 7.92 -14.46
C GLN A 328 13.56 6.94 -13.41
N LEU A 329 13.42 5.66 -13.68
CA LEU A 329 14.23 4.62 -13.05
C LEU A 329 15.57 4.59 -13.79
N GLU A 330 16.59 5.22 -13.26
CA GLU A 330 17.94 4.95 -13.73
C GLU A 330 18.36 3.56 -13.22
N SER A 331 18.53 2.63 -14.14
CA SER A 331 19.24 1.39 -13.90
C SER A 331 20.74 1.70 -13.78
N THR A 332 21.16 2.13 -12.61
CA THR A 332 22.59 2.27 -12.34
C THR A 332 23.18 0.93 -11.97
N SER A 333 23.63 0.17 -12.96
CA SER A 333 24.71 -0.77 -12.80
C SER A 333 26.02 0.00 -12.79
N SER A 334 26.47 0.48 -11.65
CA SER A 334 27.89 0.76 -11.42
C SER A 334 28.16 1.01 -9.95
N SER A 335 29.15 0.26 -9.49
CA SER A 335 29.88 0.42 -8.23
C SER A 335 30.07 1.89 -7.85
N PHE A 336 29.42 2.34 -6.78
CA PHE A 336 29.80 3.62 -6.18
C PHE A 336 30.42 3.40 -4.81
N SER A 337 31.67 3.82 -4.75
CA SER A 337 32.53 3.87 -3.59
C SER A 337 31.95 4.83 -2.54
N LEU A 338 32.03 4.38 -1.31
CA LEU A 338 31.83 5.17 -0.09
C LEU A 338 32.63 6.48 -0.16
N VAL A 339 31.99 7.61 -0.33
CA VAL A 339 32.33 8.90 0.33
C VAL A 339 31.35 9.99 -0.14
N ARG A 340 30.75 10.73 0.82
CA ARG A 340 29.95 11.97 0.69
C ARG A 340 28.43 11.85 0.69
N ASN A 341 27.92 11.65 1.89
CA ASN A 341 26.50 11.50 2.15
C ASN A 341 25.77 12.76 2.65
N LEU A 342 26.02 13.95 2.14
CA LEU A 342 25.18 15.08 2.59
C LEU A 342 24.59 15.99 1.49
N PHE A 343 25.00 15.84 0.24
CA PHE A 343 24.52 16.73 -0.83
C PHE A 343 23.84 16.01 -2.02
N ILE A 344 23.82 14.67 -2.03
CA ILE A 344 23.32 13.89 -3.18
C ILE A 344 21.83 13.53 -3.05
N SER A 345 21.24 13.62 -1.86
CA SER A 345 19.79 13.36 -1.66
C SER A 345 18.85 14.40 -2.29
N VAL A 346 19.38 15.55 -2.74
CA VAL A 346 18.60 16.59 -3.44
C VAL A 346 18.71 16.46 -4.95
N VAL A 347 19.73 15.77 -5.46
CA VAL A 347 20.02 15.66 -6.91
C VAL A 347 19.50 14.36 -7.51
N GLY A 348 19.17 13.35 -6.71
CA GLY A 348 18.61 12.07 -7.18
C GLY A 348 17.14 12.13 -7.62
N MET A 349 16.43 13.24 -7.37
CA MET A 349 15.12 13.55 -7.95
C MET A 349 15.26 14.61 -9.03
N VAL A 350 16.13 14.41 -9.99
CA VAL A 350 16.02 15.14 -11.26
C VAL A 350 14.85 14.51 -11.99
N GLY A 351 13.68 15.13 -11.86
CA GLY A 351 12.52 14.77 -12.64
C GLY A 351 12.95 14.67 -14.10
N GLY A 352 12.69 13.55 -14.75
CA GLY A 352 12.98 13.39 -16.16
C GLY A 352 12.27 14.52 -16.90
N HIS A 353 12.96 15.18 -17.82
CA HIS A 353 12.34 16.24 -18.61
C HIS A 353 11.30 15.71 -19.62
N ALA A 354 11.12 14.39 -19.72
CA ALA A 354 10.25 13.75 -20.70
C ALA A 354 9.19 12.87 -20.00
N CYS A 355 7.93 13.04 -20.37
CA CYS A 355 6.81 12.24 -19.91
C CYS A 355 6.92 10.79 -20.42
N LYS A 356 6.63 9.83 -19.55
CA LYS A 356 6.66 8.39 -19.87
C LYS A 356 5.32 7.84 -20.36
N VAL A 357 4.26 8.62 -20.24
CA VAL A 357 2.89 8.19 -20.49
C VAL A 357 2.40 8.67 -21.84
N CYS A 358 2.66 9.93 -22.23
CA CYS A 358 2.20 10.41 -23.53
C CYS A 358 3.03 9.81 -24.69
N PRO A 359 2.40 9.60 -25.88
CA PRO A 359 3.02 8.90 -27.00
C PRO A 359 4.33 9.51 -27.51
N GLU A 360 4.46 10.85 -27.43
CA GLU A 360 5.64 11.57 -27.91
C GLU A 360 6.68 11.87 -26.82
N ASN A 361 6.50 11.31 -25.60
CA ASN A 361 7.39 11.58 -24.47
C ASN A 361 7.67 13.08 -24.28
N CYS A 362 6.62 13.90 -24.33
CA CYS A 362 6.71 15.35 -24.29
C CYS A 362 7.36 15.87 -23.01
N ALA A 363 7.92 17.09 -23.08
CA ALA A 363 8.55 17.74 -21.94
C ALA A 363 7.54 18.18 -20.87
N THR A 364 8.01 18.49 -19.66
CA THR A 364 7.17 19.00 -18.57
C THR A 364 6.40 20.28 -18.96
N GLU A 365 7.00 21.11 -19.81
CA GLU A 365 6.42 22.36 -20.31
C GLU A 365 5.18 22.15 -21.18
N ASP A 366 5.05 20.99 -21.81
CA ASP A 366 3.91 20.61 -22.62
C ASP A 366 2.73 20.09 -21.79
N HIS A 367 2.86 20.05 -20.45
CA HIS A 367 1.85 19.50 -19.55
C HIS A 367 1.28 20.55 -18.60
N ALA A 368 0.01 20.39 -18.25
CA ALA A 368 -0.67 21.24 -17.29
C ALA A 368 -1.60 20.41 -16.38
N ASN A 369 -1.69 20.82 -15.11
CA ASN A 369 -2.71 20.31 -14.18
C ASN A 369 -4.03 21.05 -14.44
N GLU A 370 -5.06 20.33 -14.84
CA GLU A 370 -6.36 20.88 -15.22
C GLU A 370 -7.50 20.16 -14.47
N GLY A 371 -8.62 20.86 -14.29
CA GLY A 371 -9.87 20.28 -13.76
C GLY A 371 -10.64 19.43 -14.79
N THR A 372 -9.99 19.08 -15.90
CA THR A 372 -10.56 18.23 -16.96
C THR A 372 -9.57 17.13 -17.33
N ARG A 373 -10.10 16.00 -17.83
CA ARG A 373 -9.29 14.92 -18.39
C ARG A 373 -9.72 14.57 -19.80
N TRP A 374 -8.76 14.14 -20.61
CA TRP A 374 -9.04 13.62 -21.94
C TRP A 374 -9.60 12.20 -21.85
N THR A 375 -10.69 11.96 -22.57
CA THR A 375 -11.31 10.64 -22.68
C THR A 375 -11.85 10.44 -24.09
N TYR A 376 -12.16 9.19 -24.46
CA TYR A 376 -12.81 8.87 -25.72
C TYR A 376 -14.29 8.65 -25.46
N VAL A 377 -15.15 9.34 -26.24
CA VAL A 377 -16.60 9.16 -26.25
C VAL A 377 -17.04 8.74 -27.63
N GLN A 378 -18.03 7.86 -27.71
CA GLN A 378 -18.60 7.48 -29.00
C GLN A 378 -19.61 8.53 -29.45
N GLU A 379 -19.44 9.06 -30.66
CA GLU A 379 -20.38 9.97 -31.30
C GLU A 379 -20.86 9.42 -32.63
N ASP A 380 -22.13 9.65 -32.93
CA ASP A 380 -22.69 9.30 -34.24
C ASP A 380 -22.21 10.32 -35.28
N GLU A 381 -21.59 9.86 -36.36
CA GLU A 381 -21.12 10.66 -37.46
C GLU A 381 -21.69 10.09 -38.78
N THR A 382 -22.34 10.96 -39.53
CA THR A 382 -22.84 10.59 -40.86
C THR A 382 -21.73 10.82 -41.88
N ARG A 383 -21.37 9.75 -42.59
CA ARG A 383 -20.33 9.78 -43.65
C ARG A 383 -20.90 9.22 -44.96
N THR A 384 -20.46 9.79 -46.08
CA THR A 384 -20.74 9.19 -47.39
C THR A 384 -19.74 8.07 -47.67
N LEU A 385 -20.16 7.05 -48.38
CA LEU A 385 -19.25 5.96 -48.78
C LEU A 385 -18.15 6.44 -49.73
N TYR A 386 -18.36 7.58 -50.38
CA TYR A 386 -17.35 8.24 -51.22
C TYR A 386 -16.23 8.82 -50.34
N ASP A 387 -16.54 9.46 -49.22
CA ASP A 387 -15.58 10.02 -48.28
C ASP A 387 -14.69 8.92 -47.68
N ILE A 388 -15.28 7.78 -47.37
CA ILE A 388 -14.55 6.62 -46.83
C ILE A 388 -13.56 6.03 -47.87
N ARG A 389 -13.90 6.03 -49.15
CA ARG A 389 -13.02 5.52 -50.21
C ARG A 389 -11.85 6.42 -50.55
N ILE A 390 -12.06 7.74 -50.53
CA ILE A 390 -11.02 8.73 -50.96
C ILE A 390 -10.05 9.04 -49.80
N HIS A 391 -10.51 8.97 -48.56
CA HIS A 391 -9.73 9.24 -47.37
C HIS A 391 -9.66 8.05 -46.41
N PRO A 392 -9.10 6.89 -46.86
CA PRO A 392 -8.97 5.74 -45.96
C PRO A 392 -8.08 6.05 -44.76
N ASN A 393 -7.20 7.06 -44.84
CA ASN A 393 -6.30 7.51 -43.78
C ASN A 393 -6.92 8.55 -42.85
N SER A 394 -8.06 9.16 -43.14
CA SER A 394 -8.77 10.04 -42.20
C SER A 394 -9.40 9.29 -41.01
N VAL A 395 -9.34 7.96 -41.09
CA VAL A 395 -9.71 7.07 -39.97
C VAL A 395 -8.54 6.89 -38.97
N PHE A 396 -7.34 7.39 -39.30
CA PHE A 396 -6.10 7.16 -38.55
C PHE A 396 -5.48 8.43 -37.91
N VAL A 397 -6.23 9.48 -37.68
CA VAL A 397 -5.74 10.65 -36.92
C VAL A 397 -6.32 10.68 -35.51
#